data_5648cbb20fdd07ef722411b03fe5af1b
#
_entry.id   5648cbb20fdd07ef722411b03fe5af1b
#
_cell.length_a   1.000
_cell.length_b   1.000
_cell.length_c   1.000
_cell.angle_alpha   90.00
_cell.angle_beta   90.00
_cell.angle_gamma   90.00
#
_symmetry.space_group_name_H-M   'P 1'
#
loop_
_entity.id
_entity.type
_entity.pdbx_description
1 polymer ?
#
loop_
_entity_poly.entity_id
_entity_poly.type
_entity_poly.pdbx_seq_one_letter_code
_entity_poly.pdbx_strand_id
1 'polypeptide(L)'
;MNIEGTVKLTQEMTQNAAELTKSLFERSTAYYSQCMTLAQTAQEKLASATTPAALMELQKDYSKELWEATKENYQVTGEIMKSSYTKSSALMKDAFDTAKDMMTPEATETRAKPKRTKANP
;
A
#
# COMPACT_ATOMS: atom_id res chain seq x y z
N MET A 1 5.61 -32.80 -2.63
CA MET A 1 5.35 -31.55 -1.93
C MET A 1 6.64 -30.80 -1.68
N ASN A 2 6.63 -29.53 -1.92
CA ASN A 2 7.84 -28.72 -1.78
C ASN A 2 7.72 -27.82 -0.56
N ILE A 3 8.21 -28.30 0.57
CA ILE A 3 8.17 -27.54 1.82
C ILE A 3 9.01 -26.27 1.70
N GLU A 4 10.16 -26.39 1.04
CA GLU A 4 11.04 -25.24 0.86
C GLU A 4 10.36 -24.14 0.06
N GLY A 5 9.63 -24.52 -0.99
CA GLY A 5 8.89 -23.55 -1.78
C GLY A 5 7.79 -22.86 -0.98
N THR A 6 7.11 -23.62 -0.14
CA THR A 6 6.06 -23.08 0.72
C THR A 6 6.64 -22.10 1.74
N VAL A 7 7.76 -22.48 2.36
CA VAL A 7 8.43 -21.61 3.34
C VAL A 7 8.90 -20.32 2.66
N LYS A 8 9.49 -20.45 1.49
CA LYS A 8 9.97 -19.28 0.74
C LYS A 8 8.82 -18.34 0.40
N LEU A 9 7.69 -18.90 -0.08
CA LEU A 9 6.53 -18.12 -0.43
C LEU A 9 5.98 -17.37 0.77
N THR A 10 5.90 -18.05 1.92
CA THR A 10 5.45 -17.44 3.15
C THR A 10 6.37 -16.29 3.57
N GLN A 11 7.68 -16.48 3.42
CA GLN A 11 8.63 -15.43 3.73
C GLN A 11 8.45 -14.23 2.80
N GLU A 12 8.22 -14.48 1.51
CA GLU A 12 8.01 -13.41 0.55
C GLU A 12 6.73 -12.64 0.85
N MET A 13 5.68 -13.33 1.22
CA MET A 13 4.42 -12.67 1.58
C MET A 13 4.57 -11.83 2.83
N THR A 14 5.27 -12.36 3.83
CA THR A 14 5.53 -11.63 5.07
C THR A 14 6.39 -10.40 4.78
N GLN A 15 7.41 -10.55 3.95
CA GLN A 15 8.27 -9.44 3.59
C GLN A 15 7.51 -8.37 2.83
N ASN A 16 6.63 -8.77 1.91
CA ASN A 16 5.81 -7.82 1.17
C ASN A 16 4.92 -7.01 2.11
N ALA A 17 4.32 -7.67 3.09
CA ALA A 17 3.49 -6.99 4.08
C ALA A 17 4.31 -6.02 4.93
N ALA A 18 5.52 -6.44 5.32
CA ALA A 18 6.42 -5.59 6.10
C ALA A 18 6.85 -4.37 5.30
N GLU A 19 7.15 -4.56 4.01
CA GLU A 19 7.53 -3.45 3.13
C GLU A 19 6.37 -2.47 2.94
N LEU A 20 5.16 -2.99 2.81
CA LEU A 20 3.98 -2.14 2.69
C LEU A 20 3.81 -1.28 3.93
N THR A 21 3.88 -1.90 5.11
CA THR A 21 3.75 -1.20 6.37
C THR A 21 4.82 -0.12 6.50
N LYS A 22 6.07 -0.47 6.17
CA LYS A 22 7.17 0.49 6.22
C LYS A 22 6.95 1.65 5.26
N SER A 23 6.53 1.36 4.03
CA SER A 23 6.29 2.40 3.03
C SER A 23 5.17 3.34 3.45
N LEU A 24 4.08 2.80 4.00
CA LEU A 24 2.98 3.62 4.47
C LEU A 24 3.40 4.46 5.66
N PHE A 25 4.20 3.91 6.56
CA PHE A 25 4.70 4.66 7.71
C PHE A 25 5.61 5.79 7.26
N GLU A 26 6.54 5.51 6.34
CA GLU A 26 7.43 6.53 5.82
C GLU A 26 6.65 7.63 5.08
N ARG A 27 5.62 7.24 4.34
CA ARG A 27 4.79 8.21 3.63
C ARG A 27 4.01 9.07 4.62
N SER A 28 3.44 8.46 5.66
CA SER A 28 2.72 9.21 6.70
C SER A 28 3.63 10.19 7.42
N THR A 29 4.86 9.76 7.73
CA THR A 29 5.85 10.61 8.38
C THR A 29 6.24 11.77 7.47
N ALA A 30 6.44 11.50 6.19
CA ALA A 30 6.79 12.54 5.22
C ALA A 30 5.65 13.55 5.09
N TYR A 31 4.42 13.09 5.03
CA TYR A 31 3.27 13.97 4.93
C TYR A 31 3.11 14.81 6.18
N TYR A 32 3.27 14.20 7.35
CA TYR A 32 3.19 14.92 8.62
C TYR A 32 4.26 16.01 8.68
N SER A 33 5.50 15.66 8.31
CA SER A 33 6.60 16.61 8.27
C SER A 33 6.31 17.77 7.31
N GLN A 34 5.73 17.46 6.16
CA GLN A 34 5.38 18.46 5.16
C GLN A 34 4.32 19.42 5.71
N CYS A 35 3.30 18.88 6.38
CA CYS A 35 2.26 19.70 7.00
C CYS A 35 2.83 20.58 8.11
N MET A 36 3.76 20.04 8.90
CA MET A 36 4.43 20.83 9.95
C MET A 36 5.21 21.98 9.35
N THR A 37 5.95 21.72 8.26
CA THR A 37 6.72 22.76 7.58
C THR A 37 5.80 23.85 7.03
N LEU A 38 4.68 23.46 6.43
CA LEU A 38 3.71 24.42 5.92
C LEU A 38 3.15 25.28 7.05
N ALA A 39 2.83 24.66 8.19
CA ALA A 39 2.29 25.37 9.33
C ALA A 39 3.32 26.36 9.89
N GLN A 40 4.59 25.96 9.99
CA GLN A 40 5.65 26.83 10.45
C GLN A 40 5.85 28.01 9.51
N THR A 41 5.87 27.75 8.21
CA THR A 41 6.02 28.81 7.23
C THR A 41 4.86 29.79 7.29
N ALA A 42 3.63 29.28 7.43
CA ALA A 42 2.45 30.13 7.56
C ALA A 42 2.54 30.99 8.83
N GLN A 43 3.02 30.40 9.92
CA GLN A 43 3.16 31.12 11.18
C GLN A 43 4.19 32.23 11.08
N GLU A 44 5.30 31.97 10.41
CA GLU A 44 6.33 32.99 10.18
C GLU A 44 5.81 34.13 9.31
N LYS A 45 5.07 33.81 8.27
CA LYS A 45 4.49 34.81 7.38
C LYS A 45 3.39 35.60 8.07
N LEU A 46 2.68 34.97 9.01
CA LEU A 46 1.64 35.62 9.78
C LEU A 46 2.17 36.82 10.53
N ALA A 47 3.38 36.73 11.06
CA ALA A 47 4.02 37.82 11.79
C ALA A 47 4.22 39.05 10.90
N SER A 48 4.36 38.86 9.59
CA SER A 48 4.56 39.93 8.63
C SER A 48 3.27 40.41 7.97
N ALA A 49 2.17 39.68 8.15
CA ALA A 49 0.90 40.00 7.51
C ALA A 49 0.15 41.01 8.37
N THR A 50 0.31 42.29 8.05
CA THR A 50 -0.28 43.37 8.86
C THR A 50 -1.55 43.93 8.29
N THR A 51 -1.99 43.50 7.11
CA THR A 51 -3.23 43.97 6.51
C THR A 51 -4.20 42.84 6.30
N PRO A 52 -5.52 43.12 6.27
CA PRO A 52 -6.50 42.08 5.96
C PRO A 52 -6.25 41.40 4.64
N ALA A 53 -5.83 42.15 3.61
CA ALA A 53 -5.53 41.57 2.31
C ALA A 53 -4.36 40.59 2.39
N ALA A 54 -3.31 40.94 3.15
CA ALA A 54 -2.16 40.06 3.34
C ALA A 54 -2.54 38.79 4.09
N LEU A 55 -3.43 38.92 5.09
CA LEU A 55 -3.91 37.77 5.83
C LEU A 55 -4.72 36.83 4.95
N MET A 56 -5.58 37.37 4.11
CA MET A 56 -6.37 36.58 3.19
C MET A 56 -5.50 35.84 2.18
N GLU A 57 -4.48 36.53 1.67
CA GLU A 57 -3.56 35.92 0.72
C GLU A 57 -2.75 34.80 1.37
N LEU A 58 -2.29 35.02 2.59
CA LEU A 58 -1.58 34.01 3.35
C LEU A 58 -2.45 32.78 3.56
N GLN A 59 -3.69 32.98 3.95
CA GLN A 59 -4.63 31.88 4.17
C GLN A 59 -4.88 31.13 2.87
N LYS A 60 -5.03 31.83 1.77
CA LYS A 60 -5.25 31.22 0.47
C LYS A 60 -4.04 30.38 0.05
N ASP A 61 -2.84 30.94 0.20
CA ASP A 61 -1.62 30.22 -0.15
C ASP A 61 -1.43 28.99 0.71
N TYR A 62 -1.66 29.12 2.01
CA TYR A 62 -1.55 27.99 2.93
C TYR A 62 -2.54 26.88 2.56
N SER A 63 -3.78 27.23 2.30
CA SER A 63 -4.81 26.27 1.90
C SER A 63 -4.43 25.57 0.60
N LYS A 64 -3.91 26.31 -0.35
CA LYS A 64 -3.51 25.74 -1.64
C LYS A 64 -2.34 24.77 -1.47
N GLU A 65 -1.33 25.18 -0.72
CA GLU A 65 -0.17 24.33 -0.50
C GLU A 65 -0.53 23.08 0.30
N LEU A 66 -1.40 23.23 1.28
CA LEU A 66 -1.87 22.10 2.07
C LEU A 66 -2.67 21.14 1.18
N TRP A 67 -3.50 21.68 0.30
CA TRP A 67 -4.27 20.85 -0.63
C TRP A 67 -3.35 20.09 -1.58
N GLU A 68 -2.34 20.74 -2.10
CA GLU A 68 -1.38 20.09 -2.99
C GLU A 68 -0.60 19.00 -2.27
N ALA A 69 -0.19 19.25 -1.03
CA ALA A 69 0.48 18.25 -0.21
C ALA A 69 -0.43 17.06 0.06
N THR A 70 -1.68 17.32 0.38
CA THR A 70 -2.66 16.25 0.63
C THR A 70 -2.90 15.43 -0.63
N LYS A 71 -3.03 16.10 -1.76
CA LYS A 71 -3.24 15.43 -3.04
C LYS A 71 -2.04 14.56 -3.40
N GLU A 72 -0.83 15.08 -3.23
CA GLU A 72 0.37 14.32 -3.48
C GLU A 72 0.46 13.11 -2.57
N ASN A 73 0.18 13.30 -1.29
CA ASN A 73 0.19 12.19 -0.34
C ASN A 73 -0.81 11.11 -0.74
N TYR A 74 -1.98 11.53 -1.18
CA TYR A 74 -3.01 10.60 -1.62
C TYR A 74 -2.56 9.81 -2.84
N GLN A 75 -1.93 10.47 -3.80
CA GLN A 75 -1.43 9.83 -5.00
C GLN A 75 -0.32 8.83 -4.68
N VAL A 76 0.64 9.24 -3.86
CA VAL A 76 1.77 8.37 -3.50
C VAL A 76 1.27 7.18 -2.69
N THR A 77 0.37 7.41 -1.75
CA THR A 77 -0.23 6.31 -0.98
C THR A 77 -0.96 5.34 -1.91
N GLY A 78 -1.69 5.87 -2.89
CA GLY A 78 -2.35 5.03 -3.88
C GLY A 78 -1.39 4.18 -4.67
N GLU A 79 -0.25 4.76 -5.06
CA GLU A 79 0.78 4.02 -5.78
C GLU A 79 1.41 2.93 -4.92
N ILE A 80 1.64 3.22 -3.65
CA ILE A 80 2.17 2.24 -2.71
C ILE A 80 1.19 1.07 -2.58
N MET A 81 -0.09 1.38 -2.41
CA MET A 81 -1.11 0.34 -2.29
C MET A 81 -1.22 -0.48 -3.57
N LYS A 82 -1.16 0.18 -4.71
CA LYS A 82 -1.22 -0.50 -6.00
C LYS A 82 -0.04 -1.43 -6.20
N SER A 83 1.15 -0.95 -5.87
CA SER A 83 2.37 -1.75 -5.97
C SER A 83 2.28 -2.98 -5.07
N SER A 84 1.83 -2.79 -3.83
CA SER A 84 1.66 -3.89 -2.89
C SER A 84 0.62 -4.88 -3.38
N TYR A 85 -0.48 -4.37 -3.93
CA TYR A 85 -1.51 -5.24 -4.49
C TYR A 85 -0.96 -6.09 -5.62
N THR A 86 -0.18 -5.49 -6.50
CA THR A 86 0.43 -6.20 -7.62
C THR A 86 1.36 -7.29 -7.13
N LYS A 87 2.20 -6.98 -6.13
CA LYS A 87 3.09 -7.98 -5.54
C LYS A 87 2.31 -9.10 -4.85
N SER A 88 1.27 -8.73 -4.10
CA SER A 88 0.43 -9.73 -3.43
C SER A 88 -0.26 -10.63 -4.42
N SER A 89 -0.75 -10.06 -5.52
CA SER A 89 -1.40 -10.86 -6.56
C SER A 89 -0.42 -11.84 -7.19
N ALA A 90 0.81 -11.40 -7.45
CA ALA A 90 1.83 -12.27 -8.00
C ALA A 90 2.16 -13.41 -7.02
N LEU A 91 2.29 -13.08 -5.74
CA LEU A 91 2.58 -14.08 -4.72
C LEU A 91 1.42 -15.06 -4.54
N MET A 92 0.19 -14.56 -4.63
CA MET A 92 -0.99 -15.43 -4.56
C MET A 92 -1.05 -16.37 -5.75
N LYS A 93 -0.68 -15.88 -6.92
CA LYS A 93 -0.62 -16.72 -8.10
C LYS A 93 0.44 -17.79 -7.94
N ASP A 94 1.61 -17.42 -7.42
CA ASP A 94 2.68 -18.37 -7.14
C ASP A 94 2.22 -19.41 -6.12
N ALA A 95 1.49 -18.97 -5.10
CA ALA A 95 0.96 -19.87 -4.08
C ALA A 95 -0.01 -20.87 -4.72
N PHE A 96 -0.85 -20.37 -5.59
CA PHE A 96 -1.83 -21.22 -6.29
C PHE A 96 -1.12 -22.23 -7.18
N ASP A 97 -0.12 -21.79 -7.94
CA ASP A 97 0.65 -22.67 -8.80
C ASP A 97 1.40 -23.72 -7.99
N THR A 98 1.96 -23.32 -6.85
CA THR A 98 2.66 -24.23 -5.96
C THR A 98 1.69 -25.30 -5.40
N ALA A 99 0.52 -24.85 -4.96
CA ALA A 99 -0.49 -25.77 -4.45
C ALA A 99 -0.93 -26.73 -5.55
N LYS A 100 -1.02 -26.23 -6.77
CA LYS A 100 -1.40 -27.06 -7.91
C LYS A 100 -0.34 -28.11 -8.19
N ASP A 101 0.93 -27.73 -8.11
CA ASP A 101 2.03 -28.67 -8.28
C ASP A 101 2.07 -29.71 -7.16
N MET A 102 1.70 -29.30 -5.95
CA MET A 102 1.65 -30.20 -4.82
C MET A 102 0.54 -31.23 -4.94
N MET A 103 -0.48 -30.89 -5.70
CA MET A 103 -1.54 -31.82 -6.06
C MET A 103 -1.06 -32.64 -7.25
N THR A 104 -0.28 -33.64 -6.93
CA THR A 104 0.28 -34.50 -7.98
C THR A 104 -0.81 -35.05 -8.87
N PRO A 105 -0.45 -35.51 -10.08
CA PRO A 105 -1.44 -36.12 -10.97
C PRO A 105 -2.27 -37.20 -10.30
N GLU A 106 -1.67 -37.98 -9.40
CA GLU A 106 -2.39 -39.01 -8.67
C GLU A 106 -3.46 -38.41 -7.78
N ALA A 107 -3.12 -37.42 -6.99
CA ALA A 107 -4.08 -36.75 -6.12
C ALA A 107 -5.17 -36.06 -6.94
N THR A 108 -4.80 -35.47 -8.05
CA THR A 108 -5.75 -34.80 -8.92
C THR A 108 -6.74 -35.79 -9.50
N GLU A 109 -6.27 -36.94 -9.94
CA GLU A 109 -7.15 -37.96 -10.50
C GLU A 109 -8.13 -38.45 -9.47
N THR A 110 -7.66 -38.68 -8.26
CA THR A 110 -8.52 -39.18 -7.19
C THR A 110 -9.60 -38.15 -6.87
N ARG A 111 -9.28 -36.89 -6.88
CA ARG A 111 -10.21 -35.83 -6.54
C ARG A 111 -11.18 -35.53 -7.66
N ALA A 112 -10.75 -35.64 -8.88
CA ALA A 112 -11.60 -35.36 -10.03
C ALA A 112 -12.76 -36.33 -10.15
N LYS A 113 -12.57 -37.53 -9.72
CA LYS A 113 -13.60 -38.57 -9.84
C LYS A 113 -14.79 -38.36 -8.93
N PRO A 114 -14.64 -38.06 -7.75
CA PRO A 114 -15.82 -37.83 -6.91
C PRO A 114 -16.52 -36.56 -7.24
N LYS A 115 -16.18 -36.04 -7.45
CA LYS A 115 -16.84 -35.09 -7.38
C LYS A 115 -17.45 -34.36 -7.53
N ARG A 116 -17.24 -34.27 -7.47
CA ARG A 116 -17.66 -33.71 -7.34
C ARG A 116 -18.18 -33.26 -7.07
N THR A 117 -17.90 -33.45 -6.65
CA THR A 117 -18.36 -33.17 -6.15
C THR A 117 -18.65 -32.38 -5.82
N LYS A 118 -18.56 -32.44 -5.54
CA LYS A 118 -18.92 -31.98 -5.21
C LYS A 118 -19.16 -31.15 -5.07
N ALA A 119 -18.84 -31.40 -4.98
CA ALA A 119 -19.20 -30.98 -4.93
C ALA A 119 -19.41 -30.39 -4.88
N ASN A 120 -19.15 -30.62 -4.81
CA ASN A 120 -19.62 -30.62 -4.87
C ASN A 120 -19.89 -30.38 -4.79
N PRO A 121 -19.56 -30.52 -4.78
CA PRO A 121 -20.02 -30.70 -4.71
C PRO A 121 -20.30 -30.69 -4.79
#